data_d609aacb9be81e8c0087f0861b7c262c
#
_entry.id   d609aacb9be81e8c0087f0861b7c262c
#
_cell.length_a   1.000
_cell.length_b   1.000
_cell.length_c   1.000
_cell.angle_alpha   90.00
_cell.angle_beta   90.00
_cell.angle_gamma   90.00
#
_symmetry.space_group_name_H-M   'P 1'
#
loop_
_entity.id
_entity.type
_entity.pdbx_description
1 polymer ?
#
loop_
_entity_poly.entity_id
_entity_poly.type
_entity_poly.pdbx_seq_one_letter_code
_entity_poly.pdbx_strand_id
1 'polypeptide(L)'
;MSGEVDAEQARRILDMLTAGGALDDINTALALRLMPLAIELEDLELAERLLKHAQDNSTDELERGWADFEGFKHSGKSIDVFAELSAKSEVMEGGAPLAAAVSHHVALMHMSKDEYEEAQTFATRSLRLRESIDDLNGIAYGLAVLETCSKKLNDHDNALVHGTRRIELAMQMKDEEAQIEALADLAHTQATIGNFVAAKELYEQSLNLSVELEDLSGQLVARWGLADIAEIAEDYETAMLQLSDCLHSFLNVGLPTPLAVRQRIEDLADFNTTNIQQKTNK
;
A
#
# COMPACT_ATOMS: atom_id res chain seq x y z
N MET A 1 -17.41 11.47 -22.42
CA MET A 1 -16.13 10.86 -22.82
C MET A 1 -15.03 11.49 -21.97
N SER A 2 -14.76 10.92 -20.82
CA SER A 2 -13.61 11.30 -19.98
C SER A 2 -12.37 10.65 -20.61
N GLY A 3 -11.61 11.42 -21.40
CA GLY A 3 -10.32 10.94 -21.91
C GLY A 3 -9.41 10.69 -20.70
N GLU A 4 -9.12 9.45 -20.39
CA GLU A 4 -8.02 9.11 -19.53
C GLU A 4 -6.75 9.64 -20.17
N VAL A 5 -6.13 10.62 -19.51
CA VAL A 5 -4.82 11.12 -19.90
C VAL A 5 -3.83 10.03 -19.49
N ASP A 6 -3.16 9.41 -20.47
CA ASP A 6 -2.12 8.43 -20.18
C ASP A 6 -0.87 9.09 -19.53
N ALA A 7 0.02 8.29 -18.99
CA ALA A 7 1.20 8.79 -18.28
C ALA A 7 2.12 9.65 -19.17
N GLU A 8 2.22 9.32 -20.47
CA GLU A 8 3.04 10.08 -21.43
C GLU A 8 2.40 11.43 -21.75
N GLN A 9 1.09 11.47 -21.89
CA GLN A 9 0.33 12.70 -22.10
C GLN A 9 0.39 13.60 -20.86
N ALA A 10 0.24 13.02 -19.65
CA ALA A 10 0.37 13.74 -18.40
C ALA A 10 1.75 14.39 -18.28
N ARG A 11 2.81 13.66 -18.59
CA ARG A 11 4.18 14.19 -18.56
C ARG A 11 4.38 15.33 -19.56
N ARG A 12 3.90 15.20 -20.79
CA ARG A 12 3.99 16.28 -21.81
C ARG A 12 3.25 17.53 -21.37
N ILE A 13 2.07 17.37 -20.75
CA ILE A 13 1.31 18.52 -20.23
C ILE A 13 2.09 19.18 -19.09
N LEU A 14 2.67 18.40 -18.15
CA LEU A 14 3.49 18.93 -17.07
C LEU A 14 4.71 19.69 -17.61
N ASP A 15 5.47 19.14 -18.56
CA ASP A 15 6.62 19.79 -19.16
C ASP A 15 6.24 21.15 -19.79
N MET A 16 5.10 21.21 -20.47
CA MET A 16 4.57 22.45 -21.06
C MET A 16 4.21 23.48 -19.96
N LEU A 17 3.58 23.04 -18.88
CA LEU A 17 3.14 23.89 -17.79
C LEU A 17 4.32 24.40 -16.95
N THR A 18 5.33 23.56 -16.71
CA THR A 18 6.60 23.95 -16.07
C THR A 18 7.35 24.99 -16.89
N ALA A 19 7.29 24.88 -18.24
CA ALA A 19 7.85 25.89 -19.14
C ALA A 19 7.08 27.23 -19.17
N GLY A 20 6.06 27.40 -18.33
CA GLY A 20 5.26 28.63 -18.23
C GLY A 20 3.98 28.62 -19.08
N GLY A 21 3.51 27.44 -19.51
CA GLY A 21 2.24 27.30 -20.19
C GLY A 21 1.04 27.79 -19.37
N ALA A 22 0.01 28.31 -20.05
CA ALA A 22 -1.23 28.74 -19.41
C ALA A 22 -2.06 27.53 -18.97
N LEU A 23 -2.88 27.74 -17.93
CA LEU A 23 -3.80 26.72 -17.38
C LEU A 23 -5.22 26.84 -17.98
N ASP A 24 -5.45 27.75 -18.89
CA ASP A 24 -6.81 28.10 -19.39
C ASP A 24 -7.56 26.93 -20.00
N ASP A 25 -6.84 25.96 -20.61
CA ASP A 25 -7.41 24.76 -21.20
C ASP A 25 -7.43 23.55 -20.24
N ILE A 26 -7.03 23.72 -18.99
CA ILE A 26 -6.98 22.67 -17.98
C ILE A 26 -8.24 22.77 -17.11
N ASN A 27 -9.10 21.74 -17.12
CA ASN A 27 -10.25 21.71 -16.20
C ASN A 27 -9.84 21.29 -14.78
N THR A 28 -10.73 21.51 -13.81
CA THR A 28 -10.53 21.20 -12.39
C THR A 28 -10.06 19.77 -12.17
N ALA A 29 -10.71 18.79 -12.79
CA ALA A 29 -10.38 17.37 -12.63
C ALA A 29 -8.97 17.05 -13.11
N LEU A 30 -8.56 17.59 -14.27
CA LEU A 30 -7.21 17.40 -14.80
C LEU A 30 -6.15 18.11 -13.94
N ALA A 31 -6.44 19.33 -13.49
CA ALA A 31 -5.54 20.05 -12.58
C ALA A 31 -5.25 19.24 -11.30
N LEU A 32 -6.29 18.68 -10.68
CA LEU A 32 -6.16 17.85 -9.47
C LEU A 32 -5.44 16.52 -9.72
N ARG A 33 -5.52 15.95 -10.92
CA ARG A 33 -4.77 14.74 -11.30
C ARG A 33 -3.29 15.02 -11.59
N LEU A 34 -2.97 16.19 -12.12
CA LEU A 34 -1.59 16.60 -12.43
C LEU A 34 -0.84 17.08 -11.17
N MET A 35 -1.55 17.58 -10.16
CA MET A 35 -0.92 18.14 -8.96
C MET A 35 -0.01 17.13 -8.21
N PRO A 36 -0.45 15.90 -7.91
CA PRO A 36 0.44 14.92 -7.26
C PRO A 36 1.68 14.60 -8.10
N LEU A 37 1.55 14.51 -9.43
CA LEU A 37 2.67 14.27 -10.34
C LEU A 37 3.67 15.44 -10.34
N ALA A 38 3.18 16.68 -10.23
CA ALA A 38 4.05 17.85 -10.09
C ALA A 38 4.84 17.81 -8.76
N ILE A 39 4.21 17.34 -7.67
CA ILE A 39 4.88 17.13 -6.38
C ILE A 39 5.97 16.04 -6.49
N GLU A 40 5.68 14.93 -7.15
CA GLU A 40 6.67 13.85 -7.39
C GLU A 40 7.87 14.30 -8.22
N LEU A 41 7.66 15.27 -9.12
CA LEU A 41 8.70 15.90 -9.91
C LEU A 41 9.41 17.07 -9.17
N GLU A 42 9.10 17.27 -7.90
CA GLU A 42 9.62 18.34 -7.04
C GLU A 42 9.29 19.77 -7.56
N ASP A 43 8.31 19.92 -8.48
CA ASP A 43 7.82 21.21 -8.98
C ASP A 43 6.66 21.72 -8.11
N LEU A 44 7.01 22.17 -6.90
CA LEU A 44 6.03 22.64 -5.92
C LEU A 44 5.30 23.92 -6.38
N GLU A 45 5.95 24.77 -7.19
CA GLU A 45 5.32 25.98 -7.73
C GLU A 45 4.20 25.63 -8.72
N LEU A 46 4.43 24.64 -9.59
CA LEU A 46 3.40 24.15 -10.49
C LEU A 46 2.27 23.47 -9.71
N ALA A 47 2.59 22.68 -8.69
CA ALA A 47 1.59 22.04 -7.84
C ALA A 47 0.65 23.07 -7.18
N GLU A 48 1.20 24.16 -6.64
CA GLU A 48 0.41 25.25 -6.06
C GLU A 48 -0.45 25.97 -7.12
N ARG A 49 0.08 26.21 -8.31
CA ARG A 49 -0.65 26.81 -9.43
C ARG A 49 -1.82 25.94 -9.86
N LEU A 50 -1.61 24.63 -9.97
CA LEU A 50 -2.64 23.64 -10.33
C LEU A 50 -3.76 23.59 -9.27
N LEU A 51 -3.38 23.54 -7.99
CA LEU A 51 -4.33 23.54 -6.88
C LEU A 51 -5.19 24.82 -6.88
N LYS A 52 -4.54 25.98 -6.97
CA LYS A 52 -5.23 27.26 -7.02
C LYS A 52 -6.18 27.34 -8.21
N HIS A 53 -5.71 26.91 -9.39
CA HIS A 53 -6.53 26.86 -10.60
C HIS A 53 -7.77 25.98 -10.38
N ALA A 54 -7.62 24.80 -9.76
CA ALA A 54 -8.73 23.90 -9.45
C ALA A 54 -9.74 24.56 -8.48
N GLN A 55 -9.25 25.26 -7.44
CA GLN A 55 -10.10 25.96 -6.47
C GLN A 55 -10.88 27.13 -7.11
N ASP A 56 -10.20 27.91 -7.95
CA ASP A 56 -10.79 29.11 -8.58
C ASP A 56 -11.79 28.75 -9.70
N ASN A 57 -11.64 27.58 -10.33
CA ASN A 57 -12.46 27.17 -11.49
C ASN A 57 -13.44 26.01 -11.19
N SER A 58 -13.60 25.61 -9.91
CA SER A 58 -14.61 24.61 -9.53
C SER A 58 -16.03 25.09 -9.88
N THR A 59 -16.76 24.27 -10.64
CA THR A 59 -18.09 24.63 -11.19
C THR A 59 -19.24 24.21 -10.26
N ASP A 60 -19.00 23.22 -9.40
CA ASP A 60 -19.99 22.71 -8.47
C ASP A 60 -19.37 22.39 -7.07
N GLU A 61 -20.22 21.97 -6.12
CA GLU A 61 -19.79 21.65 -4.76
C GLU A 61 -18.90 20.40 -4.69
N LEU A 62 -19.09 19.45 -5.60
CA LEU A 62 -18.29 18.22 -5.63
C LEU A 62 -16.86 18.49 -6.13
N GLU A 63 -16.72 19.23 -7.24
CA GLU A 63 -15.41 19.70 -7.72
C GLU A 63 -14.68 20.52 -6.68
N ARG A 64 -15.40 21.42 -6.00
CA ARG A 64 -14.83 22.21 -4.89
C ARG A 64 -14.38 21.33 -3.74
N GLY A 65 -15.16 20.31 -3.39
CA GLY A 65 -14.82 19.34 -2.35
C GLY A 65 -13.53 18.57 -2.67
N TRP A 66 -13.32 18.17 -3.92
CA TRP A 66 -12.06 17.56 -4.35
C TRP A 66 -10.88 18.54 -4.27
N ALA A 67 -11.06 19.78 -4.72
CA ALA A 67 -10.03 20.80 -4.62
C ALA A 67 -9.69 21.14 -3.16
N ASP A 68 -10.68 21.20 -2.28
CA ASP A 68 -10.48 21.39 -0.83
C ASP A 68 -9.73 20.20 -0.22
N PHE A 69 -10.09 18.96 -0.60
CA PHE A 69 -9.40 17.76 -0.12
C PHE A 69 -7.91 17.80 -0.43
N GLU A 70 -7.53 18.06 -1.68
CA GLU A 70 -6.14 18.19 -2.07
C GLU A 70 -5.44 19.37 -1.37
N GLY A 71 -6.13 20.52 -1.28
CA GLY A 71 -5.63 21.70 -0.57
C GLY A 71 -5.40 21.47 0.93
N PHE A 72 -6.26 20.70 1.56
CA PHE A 72 -6.13 20.33 2.97
C PHE A 72 -4.94 19.38 3.20
N LYS A 73 -4.71 18.42 2.31
CA LYS A 73 -3.52 17.55 2.35
C LYS A 73 -2.25 18.39 2.23
N HIS A 74 -2.19 19.24 1.20
CA HIS A 74 -1.02 20.09 0.94
C HIS A 74 -0.72 21.05 2.11
N SER A 75 -1.74 21.61 2.74
CA SER A 75 -1.60 22.53 3.88
C SER A 75 -1.48 21.84 5.25
N GLY A 76 -1.52 20.51 5.31
CA GLY A 76 -1.39 19.73 6.54
C GLY A 76 -2.51 20.03 7.55
N LYS A 77 -3.77 20.09 7.10
CA LYS A 77 -4.92 20.35 7.99
C LYS A 77 -5.12 19.23 9.01
N SER A 78 -5.82 19.57 10.10
CA SER A 78 -6.14 18.59 11.15
C SER A 78 -7.16 17.54 10.71
N ILE A 79 -7.18 16.42 11.41
CA ILE A 79 -8.13 15.31 11.17
C ILE A 79 -9.58 15.81 11.18
N ASP A 80 -9.94 16.70 12.11
CA ASP A 80 -11.31 17.22 12.23
C ASP A 80 -11.81 17.87 10.94
N VAL A 81 -10.95 18.63 10.24
CA VAL A 81 -11.29 19.28 8.97
C VAL A 81 -11.60 18.25 7.88
N PHE A 82 -10.82 17.17 7.82
CA PHE A 82 -11.09 16.08 6.88
C PHE A 82 -12.34 15.28 7.26
N ALA A 83 -12.55 15.01 8.55
CA ALA A 83 -13.75 14.33 9.03
C ALA A 83 -15.03 15.11 8.70
N GLU A 84 -15.00 16.43 8.84
CA GLU A 84 -16.10 17.31 8.44
C GLU A 84 -16.33 17.29 6.93
N LEU A 85 -15.25 17.38 6.12
CA LEU A 85 -15.36 17.27 4.66
C LEU A 85 -15.92 15.91 4.25
N SER A 86 -15.50 14.81 4.86
CA SER A 86 -16.04 13.48 4.57
C SER A 86 -17.55 13.42 4.86
N ALA A 87 -17.98 13.95 6.03
CA ALA A 87 -19.40 13.95 6.40
C ALA A 87 -20.25 14.80 5.45
N LYS A 88 -19.73 15.97 5.05
CA LYS A 88 -20.39 16.83 4.06
C LYS A 88 -20.49 16.16 2.71
N SER A 89 -19.42 15.52 2.25
CA SER A 89 -19.39 14.87 0.94
C SER A 89 -20.33 13.67 0.83
N GLU A 90 -20.56 12.92 1.92
CA GLU A 90 -21.43 11.73 1.91
C GLU A 90 -22.89 12.08 1.58
N VAL A 91 -23.33 13.30 1.86
CA VAL A 91 -24.71 13.77 1.57
C VAL A 91 -24.83 14.53 0.25
N MET A 92 -23.72 14.78 -0.46
CA MET A 92 -23.72 15.40 -1.77
C MET A 92 -24.18 14.39 -2.84
N GLU A 93 -24.86 14.87 -3.87
CA GLU A 93 -25.14 14.05 -5.06
C GLU A 93 -23.81 13.66 -5.72
N GLY A 94 -23.60 12.35 -5.94
CA GLY A 94 -22.34 11.84 -6.48
C GLY A 94 -21.12 11.97 -5.55
N GLY A 95 -21.31 12.33 -4.28
CA GLY A 95 -20.22 12.61 -3.34
C GLY A 95 -19.58 11.37 -2.69
N ALA A 96 -20.13 10.17 -2.89
CA ALA A 96 -19.62 8.94 -2.31
C ALA A 96 -18.13 8.67 -2.60
N PRO A 97 -17.59 8.89 -3.83
CA PRO A 97 -16.17 8.73 -4.09
C PRO A 97 -15.29 9.67 -3.25
N LEU A 98 -15.68 10.95 -3.14
CA LEU A 98 -14.97 11.93 -2.34
C LEU A 98 -15.02 11.57 -0.85
N ALA A 99 -16.21 11.28 -0.32
CA ALA A 99 -16.38 10.87 1.06
C ALA A 99 -15.55 9.61 1.42
N ALA A 100 -15.48 8.65 0.49
CA ALA A 100 -14.66 7.46 0.63
C ALA A 100 -13.15 7.79 0.66
N ALA A 101 -12.67 8.63 -0.28
CA ALA A 101 -11.28 9.04 -0.35
C ALA A 101 -10.85 9.82 0.91
N VAL A 102 -11.67 10.77 1.35
CA VAL A 102 -11.42 11.55 2.57
C VAL A 102 -11.43 10.66 3.81
N SER A 103 -12.43 9.75 3.94
CA SER A 103 -12.47 8.80 5.07
C SER A 103 -11.25 7.89 5.11
N HIS A 104 -10.79 7.41 3.95
CA HIS A 104 -9.57 6.63 3.86
C HIS A 104 -8.35 7.43 4.34
N HIS A 105 -8.22 8.68 3.90
CA HIS A 105 -7.13 9.56 4.34
C HIS A 105 -7.16 9.80 5.85
N VAL A 106 -8.33 10.01 6.43
CA VAL A 106 -8.52 10.14 7.90
C VAL A 106 -8.08 8.86 8.62
N ALA A 107 -8.43 7.69 8.08
CA ALA A 107 -7.97 6.42 8.64
C ALA A 107 -6.43 6.32 8.66
N LEU A 108 -5.77 6.70 7.56
CA LEU A 108 -4.29 6.72 7.50
C LEU A 108 -3.68 7.74 8.48
N MET A 109 -4.32 8.90 8.67
CA MET A 109 -3.88 9.89 9.66
C MET A 109 -3.98 9.36 11.10
N HIS A 110 -5.02 8.61 11.44
CA HIS A 110 -5.15 7.94 12.73
C HIS A 110 -4.11 6.82 12.87
N MET A 111 -3.91 6.01 11.83
CA MET A 111 -2.85 4.97 11.85
C MET A 111 -1.45 5.57 12.11
N SER A 112 -1.15 6.73 11.55
CA SER A 112 0.15 7.40 11.76
C SER A 112 0.37 7.87 13.20
N LYS A 113 -0.68 7.87 14.02
CA LYS A 113 -0.69 8.22 15.45
C LYS A 113 -0.89 6.99 16.35
N ASP A 114 -0.89 5.77 15.77
CA ASP A 114 -1.21 4.53 16.46
C ASP A 114 -2.64 4.47 17.05
N GLU A 115 -3.57 5.29 16.56
CA GLU A 115 -4.98 5.35 16.97
C GLU A 115 -5.78 4.36 16.10
N TYR A 116 -5.59 3.05 16.33
CA TYR A 116 -6.07 2.00 15.42
C TYR A 116 -7.59 1.77 15.48
N GLU A 117 -8.26 2.03 16.60
CA GLU A 117 -9.72 1.93 16.73
C GLU A 117 -10.42 3.02 15.90
N GLU A 118 -9.93 4.25 15.96
CA GLU A 118 -10.42 5.37 15.15
C GLU A 118 -10.12 5.11 13.68
N ALA A 119 -8.90 4.64 13.35
CA ALA A 119 -8.53 4.27 11.99
C ALA A 119 -9.48 3.22 11.41
N GLN A 120 -9.81 2.18 12.18
CA GLN A 120 -10.74 1.12 11.77
C GLN A 120 -12.14 1.67 11.50
N THR A 121 -12.61 2.64 12.32
CA THR A 121 -13.91 3.29 12.14
C THR A 121 -13.98 4.02 10.79
N PHE A 122 -13.00 4.83 10.46
CA PHE A 122 -12.95 5.57 9.20
C PHE A 122 -12.66 4.67 7.99
N ALA A 123 -11.82 3.65 8.14
CA ALA A 123 -11.56 2.66 7.10
C ALA A 123 -12.84 1.86 6.76
N THR A 124 -13.62 1.45 7.77
CA THR A 124 -14.91 0.78 7.57
C THR A 124 -15.90 1.67 6.83
N ARG A 125 -15.96 2.95 7.18
CA ARG A 125 -16.80 3.93 6.47
C ARG A 125 -16.37 4.06 5.01
N SER A 126 -15.06 4.20 4.75
CA SER A 126 -14.53 4.26 3.40
C SER A 126 -14.87 3.01 2.60
N LEU A 127 -14.67 1.81 3.18
CA LEU A 127 -14.97 0.53 2.55
C LEU A 127 -16.44 0.45 2.14
N ARG A 128 -17.39 0.75 3.04
CA ARG A 128 -18.82 0.75 2.75
C ARG A 128 -19.19 1.67 1.58
N LEU A 129 -18.61 2.87 1.53
CA LEU A 129 -18.85 3.83 0.45
C LEU A 129 -18.33 3.30 -0.88
N ARG A 130 -17.14 2.71 -0.90
CA ARG A 130 -16.54 2.13 -2.11
C ARG A 130 -17.29 0.92 -2.61
N GLU A 131 -17.82 0.08 -1.71
CA GLU A 131 -18.72 -1.03 -2.06
C GLU A 131 -20.02 -0.52 -2.72
N SER A 132 -20.55 0.62 -2.27
CA SER A 132 -21.78 1.20 -2.85
C SER A 132 -21.62 1.74 -4.27
N ILE A 133 -20.38 1.93 -4.73
CA ILE A 133 -20.02 2.45 -6.05
C ILE A 133 -19.20 1.48 -6.89
N ASP A 134 -19.04 0.24 -6.44
CA ASP A 134 -18.26 -0.82 -7.09
C ASP A 134 -16.80 -0.42 -7.39
N ASP A 135 -16.17 0.40 -6.51
CA ASP A 135 -14.76 0.78 -6.62
C ASP A 135 -13.86 -0.35 -6.09
N LEU A 136 -13.56 -1.33 -6.94
CA LEU A 136 -12.79 -2.52 -6.55
C LEU A 136 -11.37 -2.17 -6.04
N ASN A 137 -10.68 -1.24 -6.70
CA ASN A 137 -9.35 -0.79 -6.25
C ASN A 137 -9.42 -0.16 -4.85
N GLY A 138 -10.40 0.71 -4.67
CA GLY A 138 -10.62 1.32 -3.37
C GLY A 138 -11.00 0.32 -2.29
N ILE A 139 -11.81 -0.70 -2.60
CA ILE A 139 -12.13 -1.79 -1.68
C ILE A 139 -10.84 -2.51 -1.25
N ALA A 140 -9.92 -2.82 -2.17
CA ALA A 140 -8.65 -3.45 -1.86
C ALA A 140 -7.82 -2.62 -0.86
N TYR A 141 -7.68 -1.31 -1.09
CA TYR A 141 -6.99 -0.41 -0.16
C TYR A 141 -7.68 -0.33 1.21
N GLY A 142 -9.02 -0.27 1.24
CA GLY A 142 -9.78 -0.27 2.49
C GLY A 142 -9.57 -1.53 3.31
N LEU A 143 -9.57 -2.69 2.67
CA LEU A 143 -9.32 -3.98 3.31
C LEU A 143 -7.88 -4.09 3.84
N ALA A 144 -6.87 -3.55 3.14
CA ALA A 144 -5.49 -3.52 3.61
C ALA A 144 -5.34 -2.71 4.91
N VAL A 145 -6.00 -1.55 4.97
CA VAL A 145 -6.03 -0.72 6.19
C VAL A 145 -6.72 -1.45 7.33
N LEU A 146 -7.87 -2.07 7.08
CA LEU A 146 -8.64 -2.81 8.09
C LEU A 146 -7.87 -4.04 8.60
N GLU A 147 -7.20 -4.77 7.72
CA GLU A 147 -6.35 -5.90 8.09
C GLU A 147 -5.21 -5.43 9.00
N THR A 148 -4.54 -4.33 8.66
CA THR A 148 -3.46 -3.75 9.46
C THR A 148 -3.96 -3.28 10.83
N CYS A 149 -5.08 -2.55 10.89
CA CYS A 149 -5.69 -2.14 12.16
C CYS A 149 -6.04 -3.35 13.02
N SER A 150 -6.67 -4.37 12.44
CA SER A 150 -7.04 -5.59 13.15
C SER A 150 -5.82 -6.32 13.72
N LYS A 151 -4.71 -6.42 12.95
CA LYS A 151 -3.43 -6.97 13.45
C LYS A 151 -2.90 -6.18 14.64
N LYS A 152 -2.92 -4.85 14.57
CA LYS A 152 -2.42 -3.97 15.65
C LYS A 152 -3.27 -4.02 16.92
N LEU A 153 -4.56 -4.25 16.76
CA LEU A 153 -5.53 -4.44 17.86
C LEU A 153 -5.57 -5.88 18.40
N ASN A 154 -4.75 -6.79 17.86
CA ASN A 154 -4.76 -8.23 18.14
C ASN A 154 -6.10 -8.90 17.83
N ASP A 155 -6.90 -8.30 16.95
CA ASP A 155 -8.13 -8.88 16.42
C ASP A 155 -7.80 -9.78 15.21
N HIS A 156 -7.24 -10.94 15.51
CA HIS A 156 -6.72 -11.85 14.50
C HIS A 156 -7.83 -12.42 13.61
N ASP A 157 -9.03 -12.61 14.15
CA ASP A 157 -10.17 -13.13 13.37
C ASP A 157 -10.56 -12.18 12.25
N ASN A 158 -10.70 -10.88 12.54
CA ASN A 158 -10.99 -9.88 11.52
C ASN A 158 -9.79 -9.65 10.58
N ALA A 159 -8.56 -9.73 11.07
CA ALA A 159 -7.37 -9.66 10.21
C ALA A 159 -7.39 -10.78 9.14
N LEU A 160 -7.70 -12.02 9.53
CA LEU A 160 -7.83 -13.14 8.60
C LEU A 160 -8.98 -12.95 7.59
N VAL A 161 -10.13 -12.44 8.04
CA VAL A 161 -11.28 -12.15 7.16
C VAL A 161 -10.91 -11.10 6.11
N HIS A 162 -10.28 -10.00 6.52
CA HIS A 162 -9.90 -8.93 5.60
C HIS A 162 -8.81 -9.38 4.62
N GLY A 163 -7.78 -10.09 5.09
CA GLY A 163 -6.72 -10.60 4.24
C GLY A 163 -7.21 -11.61 3.21
N THR A 164 -8.09 -12.55 3.63
CA THR A 164 -8.70 -13.51 2.70
C THR A 164 -9.50 -12.81 1.61
N ARG A 165 -10.32 -11.82 1.99
CA ARG A 165 -11.11 -11.05 1.02
C ARG A 165 -10.24 -10.23 0.06
N ARG A 166 -9.06 -9.75 0.50
CA ARG A 166 -8.09 -9.08 -0.40
C ARG A 166 -7.57 -10.01 -1.48
N ILE A 167 -7.23 -11.26 -1.12
CA ILE A 167 -6.78 -12.27 -2.10
C ILE A 167 -7.89 -12.55 -3.11
N GLU A 168 -9.12 -12.82 -2.65
CA GLU A 168 -10.26 -13.07 -3.54
C GLU A 168 -10.51 -11.90 -4.50
N LEU A 169 -10.42 -10.67 -4.01
CA LEU A 169 -10.58 -9.47 -4.82
C LEU A 169 -9.47 -9.31 -5.86
N ALA A 170 -8.21 -9.51 -5.47
CA ALA A 170 -7.07 -9.45 -6.39
C ALA A 170 -7.20 -10.49 -7.52
N MET A 171 -7.63 -11.71 -7.18
CA MET A 171 -7.93 -12.77 -8.17
C MET A 171 -9.08 -12.35 -9.11
N GLN A 172 -10.16 -11.76 -8.58
CA GLN A 172 -11.27 -11.26 -9.38
C GLN A 172 -10.83 -10.18 -10.37
N MET A 173 -9.96 -9.28 -9.93
CA MET A 173 -9.40 -8.19 -10.73
C MET A 173 -8.31 -8.67 -11.70
N LYS A 174 -7.80 -9.88 -11.53
CA LYS A 174 -6.61 -10.41 -12.20
C LYS A 174 -5.38 -9.54 -11.98
N ASP A 175 -5.29 -8.99 -10.79
CA ASP A 175 -4.17 -8.17 -10.33
C ASP A 175 -3.19 -9.05 -9.57
N GLU A 176 -2.21 -9.58 -10.30
CA GLU A 176 -1.23 -10.52 -9.76
C GLU A 176 -0.27 -9.84 -8.77
N GLU A 177 0.03 -8.55 -8.95
CA GLU A 177 0.85 -7.78 -8.01
C GLU A 177 0.12 -7.61 -6.67
N ALA A 178 -1.15 -7.20 -6.70
CA ALA A 178 -1.99 -7.13 -5.49
C ALA A 178 -2.18 -8.49 -4.83
N GLN A 179 -2.20 -9.59 -5.62
CA GLN A 179 -2.30 -10.95 -5.10
C GLN A 179 -1.03 -11.35 -4.34
N ILE A 180 0.17 -11.02 -4.84
CA ILE A 180 1.45 -11.25 -4.16
C ILE A 180 1.45 -10.60 -2.79
N GLU A 181 1.09 -9.31 -2.72
CA GLU A 181 1.03 -8.57 -1.45
C GLU A 181 0.02 -9.16 -0.48
N ALA A 182 -1.20 -9.44 -0.94
CA ALA A 182 -2.27 -9.96 -0.09
C ALA A 182 -1.92 -11.36 0.47
N LEU A 183 -1.29 -12.23 -0.33
CA LEU A 183 -0.81 -13.54 0.11
C LEU A 183 0.26 -13.42 1.20
N ALA A 184 1.25 -12.54 1.01
CA ALA A 184 2.33 -12.33 1.97
C ALA A 184 1.81 -11.73 3.29
N ASP A 185 0.89 -10.75 3.23
CA ASP A 185 0.26 -10.15 4.40
C ASP A 185 -0.56 -11.17 5.21
N LEU A 186 -1.36 -11.99 4.52
CA LEU A 186 -2.14 -13.05 5.19
C LEU A 186 -1.23 -14.14 5.76
N ALA A 187 -0.13 -14.48 5.06
CA ALA A 187 0.89 -15.40 5.57
C ALA A 187 1.51 -14.89 6.88
N HIS A 188 1.87 -13.60 6.92
CA HIS A 188 2.38 -12.97 8.14
C HIS A 188 1.36 -13.00 9.28
N THR A 189 0.08 -12.75 8.98
CA THR A 189 -1.01 -12.86 9.98
C THR A 189 -1.11 -14.29 10.52
N GLN A 190 -1.09 -15.31 9.65
CA GLN A 190 -1.12 -16.71 10.04
C GLN A 190 0.12 -17.10 10.89
N ALA A 191 1.30 -16.63 10.53
CA ALA A 191 2.53 -16.87 11.31
C ALA A 191 2.43 -16.24 12.71
N THR A 192 1.90 -15.03 12.81
CA THR A 192 1.74 -14.29 14.08
C THR A 192 0.84 -15.04 15.07
N ILE A 193 -0.18 -15.74 14.60
CA ILE A 193 -1.06 -16.55 15.45
C ILE A 193 -0.59 -18.01 15.63
N GLY A 194 0.59 -18.33 15.10
CA GLY A 194 1.20 -19.67 15.25
C GLY A 194 0.76 -20.70 14.22
N ASN A 195 -0.03 -20.34 13.22
CA ASN A 195 -0.46 -21.24 12.15
C ASN A 195 0.62 -21.37 11.06
N PHE A 196 1.80 -21.87 11.43
CA PHE A 196 2.98 -21.91 10.57
C PHE A 196 2.80 -22.72 9.27
N VAL A 197 1.95 -23.76 9.28
CA VAL A 197 1.66 -24.55 8.07
C VAL A 197 0.91 -23.69 7.06
N ALA A 198 -0.16 -23.02 7.45
CA ALA A 198 -0.92 -22.14 6.58
C ALA A 198 -0.07 -20.93 6.12
N ALA A 199 0.72 -20.37 7.02
CA ALA A 199 1.63 -19.27 6.69
C ALA A 199 2.65 -19.68 5.61
N LYS A 200 3.25 -20.87 5.75
CA LYS A 200 4.21 -21.41 4.77
C LYS A 200 3.57 -21.56 3.40
N GLU A 201 2.39 -22.16 3.33
CA GLU A 201 1.66 -22.37 2.06
C GLU A 201 1.36 -21.04 1.36
N LEU A 202 0.96 -20.01 2.10
CA LEU A 202 0.68 -18.67 1.56
C LEU A 202 1.96 -17.96 1.09
N TYR A 203 3.05 -18.03 1.85
CA TYR A 203 4.34 -17.48 1.41
C TYR A 203 4.86 -18.19 0.17
N GLU A 204 4.72 -19.53 0.07
CA GLU A 204 5.12 -20.29 -1.12
C GLU A 204 4.29 -19.88 -2.36
N GLN A 205 2.99 -19.63 -2.20
CA GLN A 205 2.14 -19.09 -3.28
C GLN A 205 2.59 -17.69 -3.71
N SER A 206 2.81 -16.78 -2.75
CA SER A 206 3.34 -15.45 -3.03
C SER A 206 4.69 -15.48 -3.74
N LEU A 207 5.59 -16.37 -3.29
CA LEU A 207 6.91 -16.56 -3.88
C LEU A 207 6.83 -17.05 -5.32
N ASN A 208 6.00 -18.07 -5.60
CA ASN A 208 5.85 -18.61 -6.94
C ASN A 208 5.39 -17.53 -7.92
N LEU A 209 4.36 -16.76 -7.54
CA LEU A 209 3.84 -15.69 -8.36
C LEU A 209 4.87 -14.57 -8.56
N SER A 210 5.60 -14.19 -7.49
CA SER A 210 6.67 -13.17 -7.56
C SER A 210 7.83 -13.61 -8.48
N VAL A 211 8.13 -14.91 -8.53
CA VAL A 211 9.17 -15.44 -9.44
C VAL A 211 8.67 -15.37 -10.88
N GLU A 212 7.41 -15.74 -11.14
CA GLU A 212 6.81 -15.68 -12.48
C GLU A 212 6.75 -14.23 -13.03
N LEU A 213 6.51 -13.24 -12.16
CA LEU A 213 6.45 -11.82 -12.53
C LEU A 213 7.81 -11.09 -12.42
N GLU A 214 8.88 -11.79 -12.05
CA GLU A 214 10.19 -11.18 -11.79
C GLU A 214 10.14 -10.06 -10.71
N ASP A 215 9.15 -10.13 -9.80
CA ASP A 215 9.01 -9.18 -8.69
C ASP A 215 9.99 -9.50 -7.56
N LEU A 216 11.11 -8.77 -7.52
CA LEU A 216 12.14 -8.94 -6.48
C LEU A 216 11.64 -8.55 -5.08
N SER A 217 10.72 -7.61 -4.96
CA SER A 217 10.17 -7.17 -3.68
C SER A 217 9.30 -8.27 -3.06
N GLY A 218 8.41 -8.85 -3.85
CA GLY A 218 7.59 -9.99 -3.44
C GLY A 218 8.45 -11.21 -3.09
N GLN A 219 9.47 -11.54 -3.90
CA GLN A 219 10.42 -12.61 -3.58
C GLN A 219 11.14 -12.39 -2.25
N LEU A 220 11.58 -11.15 -1.97
CA LEU A 220 12.23 -10.80 -0.73
C LEU A 220 11.30 -11.04 0.47
N VAL A 221 10.07 -10.51 0.41
CA VAL A 221 9.10 -10.63 1.52
C VAL A 221 8.74 -12.08 1.78
N ALA A 222 8.42 -12.84 0.73
CA ALA A 222 8.04 -14.25 0.86
C ALA A 222 9.19 -15.12 1.40
N ARG A 223 10.41 -14.98 0.86
CA ARG A 223 11.58 -15.73 1.33
C ARG A 223 11.98 -15.35 2.75
N TRP A 224 11.84 -14.07 3.12
CA TRP A 224 12.08 -13.65 4.49
C TRP A 224 11.10 -14.33 5.47
N GLY A 225 9.80 -14.34 5.14
CA GLY A 225 8.79 -15.01 5.96
C GLY A 225 9.00 -16.54 6.04
N LEU A 226 9.41 -17.18 4.94
CA LEU A 226 9.76 -18.61 4.95
C LEU A 226 10.99 -18.89 5.82
N ALA A 227 11.99 -18.00 5.81
CA ALA A 227 13.15 -18.10 6.69
C ALA A 227 12.75 -17.94 8.17
N ASP A 228 11.87 -16.99 8.51
CA ASP A 228 11.32 -16.83 9.86
C ASP A 228 10.66 -18.12 10.37
N ILE A 229 9.83 -18.75 9.54
CA ILE A 229 9.16 -20.01 9.89
C ILE A 229 10.17 -21.14 10.09
N ALA A 230 11.21 -21.22 9.24
CA ALA A 230 12.26 -22.23 9.35
C ALA A 230 13.11 -22.04 10.63
N GLU A 231 13.43 -20.78 11.00
CA GLU A 231 14.13 -20.49 12.25
C GLU A 231 13.31 -20.86 13.49
N ILE A 232 11.98 -20.57 13.49
CA ILE A 232 11.07 -20.99 14.56
C ILE A 232 11.05 -22.53 14.70
N ALA A 233 11.19 -23.25 13.59
CA ALA A 233 11.29 -24.71 13.56
C ALA A 233 12.71 -25.24 13.85
N GLU A 234 13.67 -24.38 14.18
CA GLU A 234 15.09 -24.67 14.37
C GLU A 234 15.76 -25.28 13.10
N ASP A 235 15.16 -25.12 11.93
CA ASP A 235 15.71 -25.54 10.62
C ASP A 235 16.53 -24.39 10.00
N TYR A 236 17.70 -24.15 10.57
CA TYR A 236 18.59 -23.07 10.15
C TYR A 236 19.17 -23.29 8.73
N GLU A 237 19.23 -24.53 8.27
CA GLU A 237 19.69 -24.85 6.91
C GLU A 237 18.68 -24.32 5.89
N THR A 238 17.40 -24.62 6.08
CA THR A 238 16.32 -24.08 5.23
C THR A 238 16.24 -22.57 5.31
N ALA A 239 16.38 -21.96 6.51
CA ALA A 239 16.39 -20.52 6.66
C ALA A 239 17.51 -19.86 5.84
N MET A 240 18.74 -20.37 5.95
CA MET A 240 19.88 -19.89 5.18
C MET A 240 19.69 -20.08 3.66
N LEU A 241 19.08 -21.17 3.24
CA LEU A 241 18.79 -21.42 1.82
C LEU A 241 17.84 -20.34 1.27
N GLN A 242 16.73 -20.05 1.96
CA GLN A 242 15.78 -19.03 1.52
C GLN A 242 16.44 -17.65 1.38
N LEU A 243 17.25 -17.25 2.35
CA LEU A 243 17.96 -15.97 2.30
C LEU A 243 19.06 -15.94 1.23
N SER A 244 19.76 -17.05 1.00
CA SER A 244 20.76 -17.16 -0.06
C SER A 244 20.12 -17.09 -1.44
N ASP A 245 18.99 -17.73 -1.65
CA ASP A 245 18.23 -17.64 -2.90
C ASP A 245 17.74 -16.21 -3.15
N CYS A 246 17.33 -15.49 -2.10
CA CYS A 246 17.00 -14.08 -2.18
C CYS A 246 18.21 -13.25 -2.66
N LEU A 247 19.39 -13.48 -2.06
CA LEU A 247 20.63 -12.84 -2.48
C LEU A 247 20.93 -13.09 -3.96
N HIS A 248 20.79 -14.35 -4.43
CA HIS A 248 21.02 -14.70 -5.82
C HIS A 248 20.04 -14.01 -6.77
N SER A 249 18.76 -13.87 -6.40
CA SER A 249 17.76 -13.15 -7.23
C SER A 249 18.19 -11.71 -7.51
N PHE A 250 18.67 -10.97 -6.49
CA PHE A 250 19.17 -9.60 -6.67
C PHE A 250 20.44 -9.55 -7.52
N LEU A 251 21.40 -10.44 -7.28
CA LEU A 251 22.66 -10.48 -8.03
C LEU A 251 22.45 -10.81 -9.50
N ASN A 252 21.52 -11.68 -9.84
CA ASN A 252 21.23 -12.10 -11.20
C ASN A 252 20.75 -10.94 -12.08
N VAL A 253 20.07 -9.94 -11.50
CA VAL A 253 19.63 -8.72 -12.20
C VAL A 253 20.61 -7.54 -12.05
N GLY A 254 21.78 -7.77 -11.44
CA GLY A 254 22.81 -6.76 -11.27
C GLY A 254 22.51 -5.72 -10.17
N LEU A 255 21.57 -6.02 -9.27
CA LEU A 255 21.23 -5.16 -8.15
C LEU A 255 21.96 -5.57 -6.86
N PRO A 256 22.29 -4.61 -5.99
CA PRO A 256 22.87 -4.94 -4.69
C PRO A 256 21.81 -5.60 -3.79
N THR A 257 22.15 -6.71 -3.16
CA THR A 257 21.29 -7.35 -2.17
C THR A 257 21.05 -6.40 -0.98
N PRO A 258 19.83 -6.30 -0.44
CA PRO A 258 19.56 -5.53 0.77
C PRO A 258 20.50 -5.91 1.91
N LEU A 259 21.01 -4.90 2.62
CA LEU A 259 21.97 -5.12 3.72
C LEU A 259 21.41 -6.06 4.80
N ALA A 260 20.12 -5.94 5.10
CA ALA A 260 19.44 -6.79 6.10
C ALA A 260 19.51 -8.29 5.75
N VAL A 261 19.38 -8.66 4.48
CA VAL A 261 19.49 -10.06 4.03
C VAL A 261 20.90 -10.59 4.28
N ARG A 262 21.93 -9.82 3.91
CA ARG A 262 23.33 -10.21 4.10
C ARG A 262 23.66 -10.37 5.57
N GLN A 263 23.28 -9.41 6.38
CA GLN A 263 23.52 -9.44 7.84
C GLN A 263 22.86 -10.67 8.48
N ARG A 264 21.63 -10.95 8.10
CA ARG A 264 20.90 -12.11 8.65
C ARG A 264 21.53 -13.44 8.26
N ILE A 265 22.07 -13.58 7.04
CA ILE A 265 22.83 -14.77 6.63
C ILE A 265 24.08 -14.94 7.49
N GLU A 266 24.83 -13.86 7.76
CA GLU A 266 26.02 -13.87 8.61
C GLU A 266 25.66 -14.28 10.05
N ASP A 267 24.62 -13.67 10.64
CA ASP A 267 24.16 -13.97 12.00
C ASP A 267 23.75 -15.45 12.15
N LEU A 268 23.03 -16.02 11.16
CA LEU A 268 22.65 -17.43 11.17
C LEU A 268 23.85 -18.38 11.01
N ALA A 269 24.83 -18.02 10.19
CA ALA A 269 26.05 -18.81 9.99
C ALA A 269 26.86 -18.88 11.29
N ASP A 270 27.02 -17.74 11.98
CA ASP A 270 27.73 -17.67 13.25
C ASP A 270 27.00 -18.46 14.36
N PHE A 271 25.68 -18.34 14.42
CA PHE A 271 24.86 -19.09 15.38
C PHE A 271 24.96 -20.61 15.14
N ASN A 272 24.88 -21.06 13.89
CA ASN A 272 24.96 -22.47 13.56
C ASN A 272 26.36 -23.05 13.89
N THR A 273 27.42 -22.28 13.61
CA THR A 273 28.79 -22.67 13.96
C THR A 273 28.98 -22.84 15.46
N THR A 274 28.43 -21.92 16.26
CA THR A 274 28.51 -21.97 17.73
C THR A 274 27.74 -23.18 18.30
N ASN A 275 26.55 -23.48 17.75
CA ASN A 275 25.74 -24.62 18.18
C ASN A 275 26.42 -25.97 17.88
N ILE A 276 27.05 -26.12 16.71
CA ILE A 276 27.79 -27.32 16.34
C ILE A 276 28.97 -27.56 17.30
N GLN A 277 29.72 -26.50 17.64
CA GLN A 277 30.84 -26.58 18.60
C GLN A 277 30.39 -26.99 19.99
N GLN A 278 29.22 -26.48 20.44
CA GLN A 278 28.67 -26.85 21.79
C GLN A 278 28.16 -28.31 21.81
N LYS A 279 27.61 -28.82 20.73
CA LYS A 279 27.16 -30.23 20.61
C LYS A 279 28.33 -31.22 20.48
N THR A 280 29.47 -30.78 19.93
CA THR A 280 30.67 -31.64 19.76
C THR A 280 31.53 -31.72 21.06
N ASN A 281 31.36 -30.76 21.96
CA ASN A 281 32.10 -30.70 23.23
C ASN A 281 31.34 -31.33 24.41
N LYS A 282 30.20 -31.95 24.17
CA LYS A 282 29.43 -32.77 25.15
C LYS A 282 29.53 -34.25 24.82
#